data_8d8e08dd892c814e049bfe2f88ec9511
#
_entry.id   8d8e08dd892c814e049bfe2f88ec9511
#
_cell.length_a   1.000
_cell.length_b   1.000
_cell.length_c   1.000
_cell.angle_alpha   90.00
_cell.angle_beta   90.00
_cell.angle_gamma   90.00
#
_symmetry.space_group_name_H-M   'P 1'
#
loop_
_entity.id
_entity.type
_entity.pdbx_description
1 polymer ?
#
loop_
_entity_poly.entity_id
_entity_poly.type
_entity_poly.pdbx_seq_one_letter_code
_entity_poly.pdbx_strand_id
1 'polypeptide(L)'
;YEPAILEGIKQQNAEINAIIQNPEKADFRNTIEAFEQSGELLDRVTAVFGNMLSAETNDDLQALAQKIMPLLSEHSNNITLNEKLFARVKEVYNQKENLQLNPEESKLLENAYNSFVRHGANLEGEAREEYRRLTTELSKLTLTFSENNLKETNRYQMLLTKKESLAGLPEIIVEAAAETAKSEDKEGWAFTLHAPSYVPFMTYADNRDLRQRLYMAYNTKCTHDNEFNNIEIVKKIANTRMKIAQLLGYKDYAEYTLVKRMAENSESVYKLLNQLLEAYTPTAQQEYKEVQELARKEQGEDFVLMPWDWSYYSNKLKDKKFNINEEMLRPYFELEQVKKGVFGLAEKLYGITFR
;
A
#
# COMPACT_ATOMS: atom_id res chain seq x y z
N TYR A 1 2.89 4.14 -22.91
CA TYR A 1 3.56 3.26 -21.95
C TYR A 1 3.88 1.90 -22.55
N GLU A 2 2.92 1.15 -23.12
CA GLU A 2 3.13 -0.22 -23.59
C GLU A 2 4.33 -0.38 -24.53
N PRO A 3 4.49 0.39 -25.63
CA PRO A 3 5.64 0.25 -26.51
C PRO A 3 6.97 0.50 -25.80
N ALA A 4 7.03 1.46 -24.88
CA ALA A 4 8.24 1.76 -24.12
C ALA A 4 8.59 0.67 -23.11
N ILE A 5 7.59 0.05 -22.46
CA ILE A 5 7.79 -1.09 -21.57
C ILE A 5 8.30 -2.32 -22.35
N LEU A 6 7.70 -2.61 -23.51
CA LEU A 6 8.15 -3.71 -24.37
C LEU A 6 9.58 -3.49 -24.89
N GLU A 7 9.93 -2.26 -25.26
CA GLU A 7 11.32 -1.94 -25.65
C GLU A 7 12.27 -2.06 -24.46
N GLY A 8 11.86 -1.59 -23.26
CA GLY A 8 12.64 -1.76 -22.04
C GLY A 8 12.91 -3.23 -21.69
N ILE A 9 11.88 -4.09 -21.78
CA ILE A 9 12.03 -5.55 -21.62
C ILE A 9 13.02 -6.12 -22.64
N LYS A 10 12.92 -5.69 -23.89
CA LYS A 10 13.83 -6.15 -24.95
C LYS A 10 15.27 -5.73 -24.69
N GLN A 11 15.50 -4.48 -24.28
CA GLN A 11 16.83 -3.98 -23.96
C GLN A 11 17.42 -4.71 -22.75
N GLN A 12 16.68 -4.85 -21.65
CA GLN A 12 17.14 -5.61 -20.49
C GLN A 12 17.45 -7.06 -20.83
N ASN A 13 16.64 -7.73 -21.67
CA ASN A 13 16.96 -9.08 -22.15
C ASN A 13 18.29 -9.13 -22.92
N ALA A 14 18.61 -8.13 -23.72
CA ALA A 14 19.89 -8.06 -24.43
C ALA A 14 21.08 -7.87 -23.45
N GLU A 15 20.91 -7.00 -22.46
CA GLU A 15 21.90 -6.74 -21.38
C GLU A 15 22.14 -8.01 -20.56
N ILE A 16 21.09 -8.70 -20.12
CA ILE A 16 21.19 -9.97 -19.39
C ILE A 16 21.87 -11.05 -20.24
N ASN A 17 21.54 -11.13 -21.53
CA ASN A 17 22.19 -12.06 -22.42
C ASN A 17 23.68 -11.74 -22.60
N ALA A 18 24.09 -10.48 -22.64
CA ALA A 18 25.50 -10.09 -22.68
C ALA A 18 26.26 -10.55 -21.43
N ILE A 19 25.65 -10.44 -20.24
CA ILE A 19 26.22 -10.96 -18.99
C ILE A 19 26.38 -12.48 -19.08
N ILE A 20 25.34 -13.20 -19.51
CA ILE A 20 25.35 -14.67 -19.57
C ILE A 20 26.37 -15.19 -20.59
N GLN A 21 26.54 -14.50 -21.71
CA GLN A 21 27.41 -14.89 -22.80
C GLN A 21 28.86 -14.38 -22.66
N ASN A 22 29.16 -13.61 -21.61
CA ASN A 22 30.50 -13.09 -21.38
C ASN A 22 31.50 -14.27 -21.25
N PRO A 23 32.51 -14.37 -22.10
CA PRO A 23 33.49 -15.48 -22.09
C PRO A 23 34.45 -15.41 -20.89
N GLU A 24 34.55 -14.26 -20.26
CA GLU A 24 35.41 -14.06 -19.09
C GLU A 24 34.82 -14.73 -17.84
N LYS A 25 35.71 -15.13 -16.93
CA LYS A 25 35.30 -15.63 -15.63
C LYS A 25 34.40 -14.60 -14.93
N ALA A 26 33.35 -15.09 -14.24
CA ALA A 26 32.45 -14.21 -13.51
C ALA A 26 33.20 -13.47 -12.40
N ASP A 27 33.09 -12.14 -12.40
CA ASP A 27 33.59 -11.24 -11.37
C ASP A 27 32.52 -10.22 -10.96
N PHE A 28 32.87 -9.37 -9.98
CA PHE A 28 31.94 -8.37 -9.45
C PHE A 28 31.47 -7.41 -10.55
N ARG A 29 32.39 -6.91 -11.40
CA ARG A 29 32.07 -5.90 -12.41
C ARG A 29 31.28 -6.47 -13.58
N ASN A 30 31.77 -7.57 -14.15
CA ASN A 30 31.14 -8.15 -15.36
C ASN A 30 29.85 -8.93 -15.06
N THR A 31 29.48 -9.09 -13.79
CA THR A 31 28.30 -9.87 -13.41
C THR A 31 27.39 -9.08 -12.46
N ILE A 32 27.86 -8.62 -11.31
CA ILE A 32 27.01 -7.98 -10.28
C ILE A 32 26.72 -6.53 -10.64
N GLU A 33 27.75 -5.74 -10.95
CA GLU A 33 27.60 -4.35 -11.35
C GLU A 33 26.85 -4.25 -12.70
N ALA A 34 27.20 -5.11 -13.66
CA ALA A 34 26.50 -5.16 -14.94
C ALA A 34 25.03 -5.56 -14.79
N PHE A 35 24.68 -6.44 -13.84
CA PHE A 35 23.29 -6.80 -13.54
C PHE A 35 22.54 -5.66 -12.88
N GLU A 36 23.16 -4.96 -11.92
CA GLU A 36 22.55 -3.79 -11.25
C GLU A 36 22.23 -2.64 -12.24
N GLN A 37 23.10 -2.45 -13.22
CA GLN A 37 22.92 -1.43 -14.28
C GLN A 37 21.91 -1.85 -15.36
N SER A 38 21.52 -3.13 -15.41
CA SER A 38 20.60 -3.62 -16.43
C SER A 38 19.17 -3.15 -16.21
N GLY A 39 18.46 -2.82 -17.29
CA GLY A 39 17.03 -2.49 -17.25
C GLY A 39 16.71 -1.03 -16.96
N GLU A 40 17.66 -0.10 -17.00
CA GLU A 40 17.44 1.32 -16.69
C GLU A 40 16.23 1.93 -17.41
N LEU A 41 16.04 1.63 -18.69
CA LEU A 41 14.87 2.12 -19.43
C LEU A 41 13.57 1.54 -18.88
N LEU A 42 13.55 0.23 -18.59
CA LEU A 42 12.37 -0.44 -18.05
C LEU A 42 11.98 0.13 -16.69
N ASP A 43 12.96 0.31 -15.79
CA ASP A 43 12.76 0.86 -14.46
C ASP A 43 12.22 2.29 -14.52
N ARG A 44 12.77 3.12 -15.39
CA ARG A 44 12.31 4.50 -15.58
C ARG A 44 10.87 4.56 -16.08
N VAL A 45 10.52 3.75 -17.08
CA VAL A 45 9.17 3.73 -17.65
C VAL A 45 8.16 3.14 -16.67
N THR A 46 8.52 2.06 -15.98
CA THR A 46 7.63 1.43 -14.99
C THR A 46 7.44 2.28 -13.74
N ALA A 47 8.46 3.03 -13.31
CA ALA A 47 8.32 3.99 -12.20
C ALA A 47 7.32 5.11 -12.55
N VAL A 48 7.39 5.67 -13.76
CA VAL A 48 6.41 6.69 -14.22
C VAL A 48 5.02 6.07 -14.35
N PHE A 49 4.90 4.90 -15.00
CA PHE A 49 3.63 4.20 -15.17
C PHE A 49 2.98 3.87 -13.82
N GLY A 50 3.74 3.30 -12.88
CA GLY A 50 3.27 2.95 -11.55
C GLY A 50 2.82 4.17 -10.73
N ASN A 51 3.53 5.29 -10.86
CA ASN A 51 3.16 6.55 -10.22
C ASN A 51 1.81 7.08 -10.77
N MET A 52 1.66 7.12 -12.09
CA MET A 52 0.42 7.55 -12.74
C MET A 52 -0.76 6.61 -12.40
N LEU A 53 -0.52 5.30 -12.39
CA LEU A 53 -1.53 4.32 -12.01
C LEU A 53 -1.98 4.49 -10.55
N SER A 54 -1.10 4.91 -9.67
CA SER A 54 -1.36 5.12 -8.24
C SER A 54 -2.01 6.47 -7.93
N ALA A 55 -1.54 7.55 -8.55
CA ALA A 55 -1.89 8.92 -8.20
C ALA A 55 -2.97 9.54 -9.11
N GLU A 56 -3.02 9.15 -10.38
CA GLU A 56 -3.87 9.78 -11.41
C GLU A 56 -4.42 8.70 -12.37
N THR A 57 -5.00 7.64 -11.81
CA THR A 57 -5.49 6.52 -12.61
C THR A 57 -6.81 6.83 -13.34
N ASN A 58 -7.02 6.11 -14.44
CA ASN A 58 -8.26 6.07 -15.19
C ASN A 58 -8.49 4.67 -15.78
N ASP A 59 -9.64 4.44 -16.41
CA ASP A 59 -10.01 3.12 -16.94
C ASP A 59 -9.01 2.60 -17.98
N ASP A 60 -8.43 3.48 -18.83
CA ASP A 60 -7.42 3.10 -19.82
C ASP A 60 -6.12 2.65 -19.17
N LEU A 61 -5.66 3.36 -18.13
CA LEU A 61 -4.46 2.97 -17.35
C LEU A 61 -4.70 1.67 -16.59
N GLN A 62 -5.88 1.44 -16.03
CA GLN A 62 -6.25 0.21 -15.36
C GLN A 62 -6.28 -0.97 -16.33
N ALA A 63 -6.92 -0.79 -17.50
CA ALA A 63 -6.94 -1.81 -18.55
C ALA A 63 -5.53 -2.15 -19.04
N LEU A 64 -4.67 -1.13 -19.20
CA LEU A 64 -3.28 -1.32 -19.55
C LEU A 64 -2.50 -2.07 -18.45
N ALA A 65 -2.74 -1.75 -17.17
CA ALA A 65 -2.10 -2.42 -16.05
C ALA A 65 -2.44 -3.92 -16.01
N GLN A 66 -3.69 -4.32 -16.28
CA GLN A 66 -4.09 -5.72 -16.38
C GLN A 66 -3.31 -6.49 -17.47
N LYS A 67 -2.89 -5.81 -18.51
CA LYS A 67 -2.07 -6.37 -19.58
C LYS A 67 -0.58 -6.40 -19.22
N ILE A 68 -0.07 -5.31 -18.66
CA ILE A 68 1.37 -5.10 -18.44
C ILE A 68 1.89 -5.82 -17.18
N MET A 69 1.15 -5.83 -16.06
CA MET A 69 1.65 -6.42 -14.82
C MET A 69 1.99 -7.92 -14.92
N PRO A 70 1.20 -8.76 -15.63
CA PRO A 70 1.60 -10.14 -15.88
C PRO A 70 2.87 -10.27 -16.75
N LEU A 71 3.05 -9.40 -17.74
CA LEU A 71 4.26 -9.38 -18.58
C LEU A 71 5.51 -9.02 -17.77
N LEU A 72 5.41 -8.03 -16.90
CA LEU A 72 6.50 -7.66 -16.00
C LEU A 72 6.83 -8.77 -15.00
N SER A 73 5.80 -9.44 -14.46
CA SER A 73 5.99 -10.60 -13.58
C SER A 73 6.68 -11.76 -14.32
N GLU A 74 6.28 -12.05 -15.54
CA GLU A 74 6.91 -13.06 -16.37
C GLU A 74 8.36 -12.69 -16.72
N HIS A 75 8.61 -11.44 -17.09
CA HIS A 75 9.95 -10.93 -17.37
C HIS A 75 10.86 -11.04 -16.14
N SER A 76 10.39 -10.63 -14.96
CA SER A 76 11.11 -10.80 -13.70
C SER A 76 11.43 -12.26 -13.40
N ASN A 77 10.47 -13.17 -13.61
CA ASN A 77 10.69 -14.60 -13.48
C ASN A 77 11.74 -15.12 -14.49
N ASN A 78 11.73 -14.63 -15.73
CA ASN A 78 12.71 -15.01 -16.75
C ASN A 78 14.14 -14.62 -16.37
N ILE A 79 14.32 -13.54 -15.62
CA ILE A 79 15.62 -13.11 -15.09
C ILE A 79 15.98 -13.92 -13.84
N THR A 80 15.12 -13.90 -12.82
CA THR A 80 15.43 -14.46 -11.50
C THR A 80 15.52 -15.99 -11.49
N LEU A 81 14.82 -16.68 -12.40
CA LEU A 81 14.89 -18.13 -12.57
C LEU A 81 15.89 -18.57 -13.66
N ASN A 82 16.69 -17.64 -14.20
CA ASN A 82 17.68 -17.97 -15.20
C ASN A 82 18.89 -18.67 -14.57
N GLU A 83 19.04 -19.95 -14.86
CA GLU A 83 20.12 -20.78 -14.30
C GLU A 83 21.52 -20.28 -14.65
N LYS A 84 21.73 -19.82 -15.88
CA LYS A 84 23.05 -19.36 -16.35
C LYS A 84 23.43 -18.04 -15.67
N LEU A 85 22.49 -17.12 -15.55
CA LEU A 85 22.71 -15.87 -14.83
C LEU A 85 22.97 -16.13 -13.35
N PHE A 86 22.14 -16.97 -12.72
CA PHE A 86 22.33 -17.33 -11.31
C PHE A 86 23.64 -18.06 -11.07
N ALA A 87 24.08 -18.93 -11.97
CA ALA A 87 25.38 -19.57 -11.84
C ALA A 87 26.53 -18.57 -11.79
N ARG A 88 26.52 -17.52 -12.61
CA ARG A 88 27.52 -16.45 -12.57
C ARG A 88 27.45 -15.65 -11.26
N VAL A 89 26.25 -15.25 -10.83
CA VAL A 89 26.06 -14.56 -9.55
C VAL A 89 26.57 -15.39 -8.37
N LYS A 90 26.25 -16.68 -8.36
CA LYS A 90 26.68 -17.64 -7.33
C LYS A 90 28.22 -17.84 -7.34
N GLU A 91 28.83 -17.87 -8.52
CA GLU A 91 30.28 -17.95 -8.64
C GLU A 91 30.96 -16.75 -7.99
N VAL A 92 30.49 -15.52 -8.25
CA VAL A 92 31.02 -14.31 -7.61
C VAL A 92 30.77 -14.34 -6.10
N TYR A 93 29.56 -14.71 -5.66
CA TYR A 93 29.20 -14.78 -4.25
C TYR A 93 30.08 -15.77 -3.46
N ASN A 94 30.37 -16.93 -4.04
CA ASN A 94 31.22 -17.95 -3.40
C ASN A 94 32.67 -17.49 -3.20
N GLN A 95 33.11 -16.46 -3.91
CA GLN A 95 34.47 -15.90 -3.81
C GLN A 95 34.50 -14.61 -2.93
N LYS A 96 33.38 -14.20 -2.31
CA LYS A 96 33.22 -12.93 -1.62
C LYS A 96 34.34 -12.61 -0.63
N GLU A 97 34.81 -13.60 0.13
CA GLU A 97 35.90 -13.45 1.10
C GLU A 97 37.27 -13.14 0.47
N ASN A 98 37.44 -13.46 -0.82
CA ASN A 98 38.68 -13.23 -1.58
C ASN A 98 38.64 -11.96 -2.41
N LEU A 99 37.47 -11.29 -2.47
CA LEU A 99 37.26 -10.06 -3.23
C LEU A 99 37.56 -8.86 -2.31
N GLN A 100 38.31 -7.90 -2.83
CA GLN A 100 38.57 -6.63 -2.11
C GLN A 100 37.41 -5.63 -2.36
N LEU A 101 36.21 -5.99 -1.91
CA LEU A 101 35.00 -5.18 -2.04
C LEU A 101 34.93 -4.18 -0.88
N ASN A 102 34.49 -2.97 -1.19
CA ASN A 102 34.11 -2.04 -0.16
C ASN A 102 32.75 -2.46 0.49
N PRO A 103 32.31 -1.83 1.59
CA PRO A 103 31.08 -2.22 2.27
C PRO A 103 29.83 -2.15 1.40
N GLU A 104 29.72 -1.19 0.49
CA GLU A 104 28.61 -1.01 -0.43
C GLU A 104 28.58 -2.11 -1.50
N GLU A 105 29.71 -2.39 -2.13
CA GLU A 105 29.88 -3.48 -3.11
C GLU A 105 29.59 -4.85 -2.47
N SER A 106 30.08 -5.08 -1.25
CA SER A 106 29.80 -6.30 -0.49
C SER A 106 28.30 -6.47 -0.23
N LYS A 107 27.61 -5.37 0.11
CA LYS A 107 26.17 -5.38 0.34
C LYS A 107 25.39 -5.59 -0.95
N LEU A 108 25.83 -5.00 -2.06
CA LEU A 108 25.23 -5.21 -3.38
C LEU A 108 25.32 -6.69 -3.79
N LEU A 109 26.50 -7.30 -3.66
CA LEU A 109 26.71 -8.72 -3.94
C LEU A 109 25.80 -9.62 -3.10
N GLU A 110 25.73 -9.37 -1.78
CA GLU A 110 24.86 -10.10 -0.87
C GLU A 110 23.37 -9.95 -1.27
N ASN A 111 22.94 -8.73 -1.59
CA ASN A 111 21.57 -8.45 -1.99
C ASN A 111 21.22 -9.11 -3.32
N ALA A 112 22.11 -9.07 -4.32
CA ALA A 112 21.93 -9.72 -5.59
C ALA A 112 21.75 -11.24 -5.41
N TYR A 113 22.69 -11.92 -4.75
CA TYR A 113 22.60 -13.35 -4.50
C TYR A 113 21.33 -13.74 -3.73
N ASN A 114 21.04 -13.06 -2.62
CA ASN A 114 19.85 -13.33 -1.83
C ASN A 114 18.55 -13.05 -2.60
N SER A 115 18.54 -12.06 -3.50
CA SER A 115 17.39 -11.79 -4.35
C SER A 115 17.09 -12.99 -5.24
N PHE A 116 18.09 -13.54 -5.93
CA PHE A 116 17.89 -14.74 -6.74
C PHE A 116 17.38 -15.92 -5.93
N VAL A 117 18.01 -16.25 -4.81
CA VAL A 117 17.59 -17.35 -3.93
C VAL A 117 16.14 -17.19 -3.46
N ARG A 118 15.77 -16.01 -3.05
CA ARG A 118 14.42 -15.71 -2.57
C ARG A 118 13.36 -15.70 -3.67
N HIS A 119 13.76 -15.49 -4.92
CA HIS A 119 12.87 -15.58 -6.08
C HIS A 119 12.96 -16.95 -6.79
N GLY A 120 13.40 -17.97 -6.07
CA GLY A 120 13.30 -19.35 -6.53
C GLY A 120 14.41 -19.84 -7.45
N ALA A 121 15.57 -19.16 -7.51
CA ALA A 121 16.68 -19.60 -8.37
C ALA A 121 17.21 -21.00 -8.05
N ASN A 122 16.99 -21.50 -6.83
CA ASN A 122 17.33 -22.87 -6.43
C ASN A 122 16.23 -23.90 -6.71
N LEU A 123 15.07 -23.48 -7.24
CA LEU A 123 13.98 -24.39 -7.60
C LEU A 123 14.30 -25.07 -8.93
N GLU A 124 13.96 -26.35 -9.05
CA GLU A 124 14.18 -27.16 -10.24
C GLU A 124 12.87 -27.83 -10.69
N GLY A 125 12.80 -28.20 -11.97
CA GLY A 125 11.70 -28.97 -12.53
C GLY A 125 10.32 -28.36 -12.27
N GLU A 126 9.40 -29.20 -11.81
CA GLU A 126 7.99 -28.81 -11.56
C GLU A 126 7.85 -27.70 -10.51
N ALA A 127 8.70 -27.66 -9.50
CA ALA A 127 8.63 -26.63 -8.45
C ALA A 127 8.92 -25.23 -9.01
N ARG A 128 9.85 -25.12 -9.97
CA ARG A 128 10.14 -23.84 -10.67
C ARG A 128 8.96 -23.38 -11.51
N GLU A 129 8.36 -24.28 -12.28
CA GLU A 129 7.19 -23.94 -13.12
C GLU A 129 5.97 -23.56 -12.25
N GLU A 130 5.76 -24.27 -11.15
CA GLU A 130 4.69 -23.91 -10.21
C GLU A 130 4.94 -22.55 -9.55
N TYR A 131 6.19 -22.22 -9.15
CA TYR A 131 6.55 -20.91 -8.66
C TYR A 131 6.23 -19.80 -9.68
N ARG A 132 6.63 -20.00 -10.94
CA ARG A 132 6.34 -19.07 -12.06
C ARG A 132 4.83 -18.85 -12.22
N ARG A 133 4.06 -19.92 -12.21
CA ARG A 133 2.60 -19.87 -12.31
C ARG A 133 1.98 -19.11 -11.14
N LEU A 134 2.40 -19.41 -9.91
CA LEU A 134 1.87 -18.77 -8.69
C LEU A 134 2.20 -17.28 -8.61
N THR A 135 3.40 -16.86 -8.97
CA THR A 135 3.80 -15.45 -8.96
C THR A 135 3.02 -14.63 -9.99
N THR A 136 2.82 -15.19 -11.19
CA THR A 136 1.99 -14.56 -12.23
C THR A 136 0.51 -14.47 -11.81
N GLU A 137 -0.04 -15.54 -11.19
CA GLU A 137 -1.40 -15.53 -10.63
C GLU A 137 -1.55 -14.50 -9.52
N LEU A 138 -0.59 -14.43 -8.59
CA LEU A 138 -0.60 -13.48 -7.48
C LEU A 138 -0.59 -12.03 -7.99
N SER A 139 0.21 -11.72 -9.01
CA SER A 139 0.25 -10.39 -9.63
C SER A 139 -1.13 -9.96 -10.15
N LYS A 140 -1.84 -10.84 -10.85
CA LYS A 140 -3.21 -10.58 -11.34
C LYS A 140 -4.21 -10.40 -10.20
N LEU A 141 -4.17 -11.29 -9.20
CA LEU A 141 -5.09 -11.25 -8.07
C LEU A 141 -4.94 -9.96 -7.24
N THR A 142 -3.71 -9.53 -6.98
CA THR A 142 -3.46 -8.31 -6.20
C THR A 142 -3.88 -7.05 -6.96
N LEU A 143 -3.67 -7.02 -8.27
CA LEU A 143 -4.13 -5.92 -9.12
C LEU A 143 -5.67 -5.84 -9.11
N THR A 144 -6.36 -6.95 -9.38
CA THR A 144 -7.83 -7.02 -9.38
C THR A 144 -8.41 -6.64 -8.02
N PHE A 145 -7.80 -7.09 -6.92
CA PHE A 145 -8.20 -6.69 -5.56
C PHE A 145 -8.19 -5.18 -5.37
N SER A 146 -7.12 -4.53 -5.80
CA SER A 146 -6.96 -3.07 -5.67
C SER A 146 -7.95 -2.30 -6.54
N GLU A 147 -8.13 -2.73 -7.79
CA GLU A 147 -9.08 -2.11 -8.72
C GLU A 147 -10.52 -2.23 -8.21
N ASN A 148 -10.93 -3.40 -7.74
CA ASN A 148 -12.27 -3.59 -7.18
C ASN A 148 -12.53 -2.65 -6.00
N ASN A 149 -11.54 -2.52 -5.07
CA ASN A 149 -11.66 -1.60 -3.95
C ASN A 149 -11.78 -0.13 -4.40
N LEU A 150 -11.02 0.27 -5.41
CA LEU A 150 -11.11 1.62 -5.97
C LEU A 150 -12.46 1.85 -6.64
N LYS A 151 -12.91 0.93 -7.50
CA LYS A 151 -14.17 1.04 -8.22
C LYS A 151 -15.38 1.08 -7.29
N GLU A 152 -15.42 0.24 -6.25
CA GLU A 152 -16.52 0.28 -5.28
C GLU A 152 -16.47 1.55 -4.41
N THR A 153 -15.29 2.03 -4.06
CA THR A 153 -15.13 3.32 -3.37
C THR A 153 -15.67 4.48 -4.21
N ASN A 154 -15.35 4.51 -5.50
CA ASN A 154 -15.78 5.55 -6.44
C ASN A 154 -17.29 5.48 -6.74
N ARG A 155 -17.86 4.27 -6.77
CA ARG A 155 -19.27 4.06 -7.09
C ARG A 155 -20.20 4.48 -5.96
N TYR A 156 -19.76 4.39 -4.71
CA TYR A 156 -20.66 4.66 -3.58
C TYR A 156 -20.90 6.15 -3.39
N GLN A 157 -22.18 6.46 -3.21
CA GLN A 157 -22.61 7.82 -2.89
C GLN A 157 -23.85 7.79 -1.97
N MET A 158 -23.80 8.59 -0.91
CA MET A 158 -24.94 8.86 -0.05
C MET A 158 -25.46 10.26 -0.34
N LEU A 159 -26.52 10.35 -1.16
CA LEU A 159 -27.17 11.61 -1.49
C LEU A 159 -28.18 12.00 -0.40
N LEU A 160 -28.03 13.18 0.16
CA LEU A 160 -28.94 13.80 1.11
C LEU A 160 -29.66 14.98 0.44
N THR A 161 -30.98 15.05 0.61
CA THR A 161 -31.82 16.13 0.04
C THR A 161 -32.50 16.99 1.10
N LYS A 162 -32.41 16.61 2.37
CA LYS A 162 -33.00 17.33 3.49
C LYS A 162 -31.93 18.07 4.27
N LYS A 163 -32.10 19.37 4.46
CA LYS A 163 -31.15 20.23 5.18
C LYS A 163 -30.93 19.80 6.64
N GLU A 164 -31.94 19.24 7.27
CA GLU A 164 -31.89 18.73 8.65
C GLU A 164 -30.89 17.57 8.81
N SER A 165 -30.63 16.83 7.74
CA SER A 165 -29.66 15.74 7.72
C SER A 165 -28.20 16.19 7.78
N LEU A 166 -27.96 17.49 7.63
CA LEU A 166 -26.61 18.08 7.63
C LEU A 166 -26.20 18.62 9.02
N ALA A 167 -27.09 18.47 10.02
CA ALA A 167 -26.83 18.97 11.37
C ALA A 167 -25.49 18.45 11.91
N GLY A 168 -24.70 19.35 12.52
CA GLY A 168 -23.38 19.10 13.08
C GLY A 168 -22.22 19.23 12.08
N LEU A 169 -22.47 19.17 10.78
CA LEU A 169 -21.40 19.24 9.77
C LEU A 169 -20.88 20.68 9.61
N PRO A 170 -19.53 20.86 9.53
CA PRO A 170 -18.94 22.14 9.17
C PRO A 170 -19.36 22.63 7.78
N GLU A 171 -19.50 23.96 7.61
CA GLU A 171 -19.98 24.59 6.36
C GLU A 171 -19.14 24.15 5.16
N ILE A 172 -17.82 24.12 5.26
CA ILE A 172 -16.91 23.70 4.17
C ILE A 172 -17.17 22.26 3.72
N ILE A 173 -17.57 21.38 4.62
CA ILE A 173 -17.90 19.98 4.29
C ILE A 173 -19.25 19.90 3.59
N VAL A 174 -20.20 20.75 4.00
CA VAL A 174 -21.50 20.87 3.34
C VAL A 174 -21.35 21.43 1.92
N GLU A 175 -20.53 22.46 1.73
CA GLU A 175 -20.21 23.04 0.42
C GLU A 175 -19.53 22.02 -0.50
N ALA A 176 -18.53 21.28 0.00
CA ALA A 176 -17.86 20.24 -0.77
C ALA A 176 -18.83 19.11 -1.18
N ALA A 177 -19.76 18.73 -0.30
CA ALA A 177 -20.77 17.72 -0.63
C ALA A 177 -21.81 18.23 -1.66
N ALA A 178 -22.15 19.52 -1.63
CA ALA A 178 -23.01 20.15 -2.61
C ALA A 178 -22.32 20.19 -4.00
N GLU A 179 -21.04 20.55 -4.04
CA GLU A 179 -20.27 20.56 -5.28
C GLU A 179 -20.12 19.15 -5.87
N THR A 180 -19.90 18.14 -5.01
CA THR A 180 -19.87 16.72 -5.42
C THR A 180 -21.21 16.29 -6.05
N ALA A 181 -22.35 16.66 -5.45
CA ALA A 181 -23.67 16.36 -6.03
C ALA A 181 -23.87 17.05 -7.38
N LYS A 182 -23.51 18.34 -7.45
CA LYS A 182 -23.63 19.15 -8.67
C LYS A 182 -22.76 18.65 -9.82
N SER A 183 -21.55 18.17 -9.54
CA SER A 183 -20.66 17.60 -10.57
C SER A 183 -21.24 16.36 -11.26
N GLU A 184 -22.26 15.75 -10.65
CA GLU A 184 -23.00 14.60 -11.19
C GLU A 184 -24.45 14.93 -11.57
N ASP A 185 -24.76 16.22 -11.78
CA ASP A 185 -26.12 16.70 -12.13
C ASP A 185 -27.20 16.29 -11.11
N LYS A 186 -26.85 16.20 -9.82
CA LYS A 186 -27.76 15.84 -8.72
C LYS A 186 -28.05 17.04 -7.84
N GLU A 187 -29.30 17.14 -7.37
CA GLU A 187 -29.69 18.11 -6.35
C GLU A 187 -29.45 17.57 -4.93
N GLY A 188 -28.88 18.40 -4.05
CA GLY A 188 -28.63 18.04 -2.66
C GLY A 188 -27.15 17.97 -2.30
N TRP A 189 -26.77 17.04 -1.43
CA TRP A 189 -25.43 16.89 -0.87
C TRP A 189 -24.99 15.43 -0.98
N ALA A 190 -23.89 15.19 -1.66
CA ALA A 190 -23.35 13.85 -1.91
C ALA A 190 -22.13 13.58 -1.04
N PHE A 191 -22.23 12.57 -0.18
CA PHE A 191 -21.14 12.09 0.65
C PHE A 191 -20.61 10.75 0.09
N THR A 192 -19.28 10.66 -0.01
CA THR A 192 -18.59 9.52 -0.61
C THR A 192 -17.75 8.75 0.41
N LEU A 193 -17.14 7.63 -0.01
CA LEU A 193 -16.23 6.86 0.84
C LEU A 193 -14.77 7.37 0.81
N HIS A 194 -14.49 8.44 0.08
CA HIS A 194 -13.17 9.07 0.09
C HIS A 194 -12.91 9.77 1.43
N ALA A 195 -11.67 9.68 1.91
CA ALA A 195 -11.32 10.18 3.24
C ALA A 195 -11.74 11.64 3.53
N PRO A 196 -11.60 12.62 2.60
CA PRO A 196 -12.04 13.99 2.82
C PRO A 196 -13.55 14.17 3.03
N SER A 197 -14.37 13.22 2.56
CA SER A 197 -15.83 13.19 2.76
C SER A 197 -16.20 12.31 3.96
N TYR A 198 -15.65 11.10 4.03
CA TYR A 198 -15.97 10.10 5.05
C TYR A 198 -15.57 10.54 6.48
N VAL A 199 -14.32 10.95 6.65
CA VAL A 199 -13.78 11.25 7.99
C VAL A 199 -14.52 12.42 8.65
N PRO A 200 -14.71 13.58 8.01
CA PRO A 200 -15.46 14.67 8.62
C PRO A 200 -16.93 14.30 8.88
N PHE A 201 -17.57 13.53 7.99
CA PHE A 201 -18.94 13.08 8.22
C PHE A 201 -19.05 12.24 9.50
N MET A 202 -18.13 11.26 9.68
CA MET A 202 -18.11 10.41 10.88
C MET A 202 -17.77 11.19 12.15
N THR A 203 -17.03 12.29 12.02
CA THR A 203 -16.60 13.13 13.16
C THR A 203 -17.68 14.10 13.61
N TYR A 204 -18.44 14.68 12.67
CA TYR A 204 -19.28 15.85 12.96
C TYR A 204 -20.79 15.65 12.75
N ALA A 205 -21.22 14.71 11.90
CA ALA A 205 -22.65 14.55 11.61
C ALA A 205 -23.44 14.12 12.85
N ASP A 206 -24.48 14.87 13.22
CA ASP A 206 -25.32 14.56 14.39
C ASP A 206 -26.18 13.32 14.16
N ASN A 207 -26.58 13.06 12.93
CA ASN A 207 -27.49 11.96 12.59
C ASN A 207 -26.79 10.59 12.68
N ARG A 208 -27.11 9.83 13.73
CA ARG A 208 -26.52 8.51 14.02
C ARG A 208 -26.77 7.48 12.91
N ASP A 209 -27.99 7.43 12.35
CA ASP A 209 -28.33 6.44 11.34
C ASP A 209 -27.57 6.68 10.05
N LEU A 210 -27.31 7.95 9.71
CA LEU A 210 -26.48 8.29 8.56
C LEU A 210 -25.00 7.96 8.80
N ARG A 211 -24.48 8.17 10.02
CA ARG A 211 -23.13 7.68 10.39
C ARG A 211 -23.04 6.16 10.26
N GLN A 212 -24.04 5.42 10.80
CA GLN A 212 -24.08 3.96 10.67
C GLN A 212 -24.08 3.54 9.21
N ARG A 213 -24.93 4.14 8.38
CA ARG A 213 -25.03 3.83 6.95
C ARG A 213 -23.71 4.04 6.23
N LEU A 214 -23.05 5.17 6.46
CA LEU A 214 -21.77 5.49 5.83
C LEU A 214 -20.64 4.60 6.35
N TYR A 215 -20.62 4.33 7.66
CA TYR A 215 -19.67 3.40 8.30
C TYR A 215 -19.78 2.00 7.71
N MET A 216 -20.98 1.46 7.61
CA MET A 216 -21.22 0.13 7.04
C MET A 216 -20.76 0.08 5.59
N ALA A 217 -21.14 1.07 4.78
CA ALA A 217 -20.71 1.14 3.39
C ALA A 217 -19.17 1.15 3.25
N TYR A 218 -18.48 1.88 4.12
CA TYR A 218 -17.00 1.94 4.09
C TYR A 218 -16.35 0.61 4.50
N ASN A 219 -16.84 -0.02 5.58
CA ASN A 219 -16.19 -1.19 6.18
C ASN A 219 -16.60 -2.52 5.53
N THR A 220 -17.64 -2.52 4.68
CA THR A 220 -18.08 -3.70 3.94
C THR A 220 -17.80 -3.61 2.44
N LYS A 221 -16.92 -2.70 2.02
CA LYS A 221 -16.49 -2.61 0.62
C LYS A 221 -15.98 -3.95 0.11
N CYS A 222 -16.32 -4.27 -1.12
CA CYS A 222 -15.91 -5.50 -1.81
C CYS A 222 -16.32 -6.80 -1.11
N THR A 223 -17.38 -6.76 -0.28
CA THR A 223 -17.96 -7.96 0.33
C THR A 223 -19.39 -8.25 -0.14
N HIS A 224 -19.93 -7.41 -0.99
CA HIS A 224 -21.29 -7.54 -1.53
C HIS A 224 -21.33 -8.49 -2.73
N ASP A 225 -22.51 -9.02 -3.02
CA ASP A 225 -22.75 -9.86 -4.20
C ASP A 225 -22.85 -8.97 -5.45
N ASN A 226 -21.67 -8.55 -5.92
CA ASN A 226 -21.51 -7.73 -7.13
C ASN A 226 -20.16 -8.03 -7.80
N GLU A 227 -19.89 -7.37 -8.92
CA GLU A 227 -18.69 -7.53 -9.74
C GLU A 227 -17.38 -7.14 -9.02
N PHE A 228 -17.44 -6.41 -7.89
CA PHE A 228 -16.28 -5.96 -7.13
C PHE A 228 -16.00 -6.81 -5.89
N ASN A 229 -16.66 -7.96 -5.75
CA ASN A 229 -16.49 -8.83 -4.59
C ASN A 229 -15.07 -9.41 -4.51
N ASN A 230 -14.37 -9.12 -3.41
CA ASN A 230 -12.99 -9.54 -3.17
C ASN A 230 -12.86 -10.76 -2.23
N ILE A 231 -13.94 -11.33 -1.71
CA ILE A 231 -13.87 -12.39 -0.70
C ILE A 231 -13.07 -13.60 -1.22
N GLU A 232 -13.40 -14.09 -2.41
CA GLU A 232 -12.67 -15.23 -3.00
C GLU A 232 -11.26 -14.84 -3.47
N ILE A 233 -11.06 -13.57 -3.89
CA ILE A 233 -9.76 -13.05 -4.29
C ILE A 233 -8.81 -13.03 -3.09
N VAL A 234 -9.26 -12.54 -1.92
CA VAL A 234 -8.45 -12.54 -0.68
C VAL A 234 -8.02 -13.94 -0.28
N LYS A 235 -8.93 -14.92 -0.32
CA LYS A 235 -8.62 -16.32 -0.03
C LYS A 235 -7.56 -16.87 -1.00
N LYS A 236 -7.71 -16.60 -2.28
CA LYS A 236 -6.72 -17.01 -3.31
C LYS A 236 -5.36 -16.35 -3.07
N ILE A 237 -5.33 -15.03 -2.79
CA ILE A 237 -4.08 -14.31 -2.48
C ILE A 237 -3.37 -14.96 -1.28
N ALA A 238 -4.08 -15.21 -0.17
CA ALA A 238 -3.50 -15.81 1.02
C ALA A 238 -2.95 -17.23 0.75
N ASN A 239 -3.73 -18.07 0.07
CA ASN A 239 -3.31 -19.43 -0.27
C ASN A 239 -2.14 -19.46 -1.27
N THR A 240 -2.13 -18.56 -2.27
CA THR A 240 -1.04 -18.46 -3.24
C THR A 240 0.25 -18.02 -2.57
N ARG A 241 0.19 -17.02 -1.69
CA ARG A 241 1.33 -16.57 -0.88
C ARG A 241 1.90 -17.69 0.01
N MET A 242 1.03 -18.46 0.66
CA MET A 242 1.44 -19.61 1.47
C MET A 242 2.17 -20.66 0.61
N LYS A 243 1.61 -21.01 -0.55
CA LYS A 243 2.25 -21.98 -1.48
C LYS A 243 3.61 -21.51 -1.97
N ILE A 244 3.74 -20.23 -2.34
CA ILE A 244 5.01 -19.62 -2.74
C ILE A 244 6.04 -19.76 -1.61
N ALA A 245 5.68 -19.41 -0.38
CA ALA A 245 6.58 -19.53 0.76
C ALA A 245 7.03 -20.98 1.00
N GLN A 246 6.10 -21.93 0.93
CA GLN A 246 6.40 -23.35 1.09
C GLN A 246 7.30 -23.90 -0.01
N LEU A 247 7.11 -23.52 -1.28
CA LEU A 247 8.02 -23.86 -2.36
C LEU A 247 9.45 -23.36 -2.12
N LEU A 248 9.59 -22.22 -1.49
CA LEU A 248 10.87 -21.61 -1.14
C LEU A 248 11.46 -22.15 0.17
N GLY A 249 10.82 -23.12 0.82
CA GLY A 249 11.30 -23.77 2.03
C GLY A 249 10.94 -23.08 3.33
N TYR A 250 10.05 -22.08 3.30
CA TYR A 250 9.56 -21.40 4.50
C TYR A 250 8.26 -22.04 5.01
N LYS A 251 8.04 -21.98 6.31
CA LYS A 251 6.83 -22.50 6.93
C LYS A 251 5.57 -21.80 6.46
N ASP A 252 5.64 -20.47 6.37
CA ASP A 252 4.55 -19.61 5.94
C ASP A 252 5.07 -18.31 5.31
N TYR A 253 4.15 -17.49 4.81
CA TYR A 253 4.49 -16.24 4.14
C TYR A 253 5.01 -15.15 5.09
N ALA A 254 4.63 -15.20 6.38
CA ALA A 254 5.15 -14.27 7.38
C ALA A 254 6.65 -14.54 7.61
N GLU A 255 7.04 -15.80 7.81
CA GLU A 255 8.44 -16.18 7.94
C GLU A 255 9.25 -15.76 6.71
N TYR A 256 8.77 -16.10 5.50
CA TYR A 256 9.39 -15.66 4.25
C TYR A 256 9.61 -14.14 4.20
N THR A 257 8.63 -13.36 4.63
CA THR A 257 8.70 -11.90 4.59
C THR A 257 9.65 -11.33 5.64
N LEU A 258 9.59 -11.85 6.87
CA LEU A 258 10.30 -11.33 8.04
C LEU A 258 11.82 -11.48 7.97
N VAL A 259 12.33 -12.49 7.28
CA VAL A 259 13.78 -12.68 7.11
C VAL A 259 14.51 -11.43 6.61
N LYS A 260 13.84 -10.56 5.85
CA LYS A 260 14.38 -9.29 5.36
C LYS A 260 13.80 -8.04 6.05
N ARG A 261 13.20 -8.20 7.22
CA ARG A 261 12.66 -7.09 8.01
C ARG A 261 13.46 -6.92 9.30
N MET A 262 13.35 -5.74 9.92
CA MET A 262 14.02 -5.44 11.19
C MET A 262 13.66 -6.43 12.31
N ALA A 263 12.46 -6.98 12.29
CA ALA A 263 12.02 -7.95 13.28
C ALA A 263 12.60 -9.36 13.09
N GLU A 264 13.07 -9.71 11.86
CA GLU A 264 13.70 -10.96 11.46
C GLU A 264 12.82 -12.22 11.59
N ASN A 265 11.97 -12.30 12.60
CA ASN A 265 11.12 -13.46 12.88
C ASN A 265 9.81 -13.06 13.59
N SER A 266 8.85 -13.99 13.62
CA SER A 266 7.54 -13.77 14.24
C SER A 266 7.60 -13.60 15.76
N GLU A 267 8.57 -14.20 16.45
CA GLU A 267 8.73 -14.06 17.89
C GLU A 267 9.03 -12.60 18.26
N SER A 268 9.95 -11.95 17.55
CA SER A 268 10.27 -10.52 17.73
C SER A 268 9.07 -9.62 17.49
N VAL A 269 8.25 -9.94 16.47
CA VAL A 269 7.00 -9.22 16.19
C VAL A 269 6.03 -9.35 17.36
N TYR A 270 5.75 -10.57 17.80
CA TYR A 270 4.80 -10.80 18.90
C TYR A 270 5.31 -10.23 20.24
N LYS A 271 6.62 -10.27 20.48
CA LYS A 271 7.21 -9.64 21.67
C LYS A 271 6.87 -8.15 21.73
N LEU A 272 7.09 -7.41 20.62
CA LEU A 272 6.76 -5.99 20.55
C LEU A 272 5.25 -5.76 20.67
N LEU A 273 4.44 -6.50 19.91
CA LEU A 273 2.98 -6.33 19.91
C LEU A 273 2.38 -6.64 21.28
N ASN A 274 2.84 -7.67 21.98
CA ASN A 274 2.37 -8.01 23.33
C ASN A 274 2.74 -6.94 24.35
N GLN A 275 3.95 -6.37 24.28
CA GLN A 275 4.36 -5.25 25.12
C GLN A 275 3.45 -4.01 24.90
N LEU A 276 3.14 -3.69 23.63
CA LEU A 276 2.24 -2.60 23.30
C LEU A 276 0.81 -2.88 23.76
N LEU A 277 0.32 -4.10 23.55
CA LEU A 277 -1.00 -4.52 23.98
C LEU A 277 -1.18 -4.39 25.50
N GLU A 278 -0.23 -4.89 26.27
CA GLU A 278 -0.21 -4.81 27.73
C GLU A 278 -0.19 -3.34 28.23
N ALA A 279 0.66 -2.52 27.60
CA ALA A 279 0.81 -1.12 27.99
C ALA A 279 -0.40 -0.24 27.61
N TYR A 280 -1.01 -0.47 26.43
CA TYR A 280 -2.05 0.42 25.92
C TYR A 280 -3.48 -0.01 26.28
N THR A 281 -3.74 -1.29 26.52
CA THR A 281 -5.09 -1.79 26.79
C THR A 281 -5.76 -1.08 27.99
N PRO A 282 -5.09 -0.87 29.15
CA PRO A 282 -5.72 -0.16 30.26
C PRO A 282 -6.15 1.27 29.91
N THR A 283 -5.30 2.02 29.18
CA THR A 283 -5.61 3.38 28.75
C THR A 283 -6.77 3.38 27.76
N ALA A 284 -6.76 2.51 26.75
CA ALA A 284 -7.84 2.39 25.79
C ALA A 284 -9.19 2.04 26.43
N GLN A 285 -9.18 1.15 27.44
CA GLN A 285 -10.37 0.83 28.21
C GLN A 285 -10.90 2.02 29.02
N GLN A 286 -10.01 2.82 29.59
CA GLN A 286 -10.39 4.03 30.31
C GLN A 286 -10.98 5.09 29.35
N GLU A 287 -10.35 5.33 28.23
CA GLU A 287 -10.83 6.24 27.19
C GLU A 287 -12.21 5.81 26.67
N TYR A 288 -12.40 4.50 26.40
CA TYR A 288 -13.71 3.98 26.01
C TYR A 288 -14.80 4.28 27.05
N LYS A 289 -14.51 4.09 28.35
CA LYS A 289 -15.47 4.41 29.43
C LYS A 289 -15.84 5.87 29.44
N GLU A 290 -14.86 6.78 29.30
CA GLU A 290 -15.10 8.22 29.29
C GLU A 290 -15.99 8.66 28.11
N VAL A 291 -15.71 8.10 26.92
CA VAL A 291 -16.52 8.37 25.73
C VAL A 291 -17.93 7.79 25.86
N GLN A 292 -18.06 6.57 26.41
CA GLN A 292 -19.37 5.94 26.67
C GLN A 292 -20.19 6.73 27.70
N GLU A 293 -19.56 7.24 28.77
CA GLU A 293 -20.24 8.07 29.78
C GLU A 293 -20.72 9.39 29.19
N LEU A 294 -19.93 10.03 28.33
CA LEU A 294 -20.36 11.24 27.62
C LEU A 294 -21.59 10.96 26.76
N ALA A 295 -21.54 9.88 25.98
CA ALA A 295 -22.64 9.49 25.11
C ALA A 295 -23.92 9.21 25.90
N ARG A 296 -23.84 8.50 27.04
CA ARG A 296 -24.99 8.25 27.94
C ARG A 296 -25.58 9.53 28.54
N LYS A 297 -24.76 10.48 28.92
CA LYS A 297 -25.23 11.78 29.41
C LYS A 297 -26.05 12.55 28.38
N GLU A 298 -25.76 12.36 27.10
CA GLU A 298 -26.46 13.06 26.01
C GLU A 298 -27.68 12.29 25.49
N GLN A 299 -27.61 10.93 25.47
CA GLN A 299 -28.61 10.07 24.81
C GLN A 299 -29.47 9.25 25.78
N GLY A 300 -29.07 9.15 27.06
CA GLY A 300 -29.71 8.30 28.07
C GLY A 300 -28.87 7.10 28.49
N GLU A 301 -29.18 6.57 29.68
CA GLU A 301 -28.37 5.51 30.32
C GLU A 301 -28.24 4.21 29.52
N ASP A 302 -29.26 3.89 28.73
CA ASP A 302 -29.29 2.68 27.91
C ASP A 302 -28.47 2.79 26.61
N PHE A 303 -27.89 3.97 26.32
CA PHE A 303 -27.12 4.15 25.11
C PHE A 303 -25.82 3.34 25.13
N VAL A 304 -25.59 2.57 24.06
CA VAL A 304 -24.36 1.80 23.83
C VAL A 304 -23.64 2.37 22.64
N LEU A 305 -22.37 2.72 22.82
CA LEU A 305 -21.46 3.12 21.75
C LEU A 305 -21.29 1.97 20.75
N MET A 306 -21.50 2.29 19.51
CA MET A 306 -21.19 1.42 18.38
C MET A 306 -19.98 1.98 17.61
N PRO A 307 -19.33 1.19 16.73
CA PRO A 307 -18.15 1.67 16.01
C PRO A 307 -18.35 2.97 15.23
N TRP A 308 -19.55 3.20 14.70
CA TRP A 308 -19.91 4.44 14.00
C TRP A 308 -20.15 5.65 14.92
N ASP A 309 -20.12 5.48 16.22
CA ASP A 309 -20.29 6.54 17.21
C ASP A 309 -18.93 7.04 17.75
N TRP A 310 -17.87 6.23 17.60
CA TRP A 310 -16.59 6.50 18.23
C TRP A 310 -15.98 7.84 17.83
N SER A 311 -15.81 8.11 16.55
CA SER A 311 -15.23 9.37 16.07
C SER A 311 -16.02 10.59 16.52
N TYR A 312 -17.34 10.51 16.48
CA TYR A 312 -18.24 11.59 16.86
C TYR A 312 -18.12 11.94 18.36
N TYR A 313 -18.26 10.95 19.25
CA TYR A 313 -18.20 11.21 20.70
C TYR A 313 -16.78 11.45 21.20
N SER A 314 -15.78 10.85 20.60
CA SER A 314 -14.37 11.15 20.91
C SER A 314 -14.02 12.59 20.58
N ASN A 315 -14.49 13.10 19.44
CA ASN A 315 -14.31 14.51 19.10
C ASN A 315 -15.03 15.44 20.08
N LYS A 316 -16.28 15.15 20.42
CA LYS A 316 -17.03 15.91 21.45
C LYS A 316 -16.32 15.91 22.80
N LEU A 317 -15.77 14.77 23.22
CA LEU A 317 -15.01 14.68 24.47
C LEU A 317 -13.73 15.52 24.41
N LYS A 318 -13.02 15.49 23.28
CA LYS A 318 -11.85 16.33 23.03
C LYS A 318 -12.18 17.81 23.13
N ASP A 319 -13.24 18.26 22.45
CA ASP A 319 -13.69 19.64 22.50
C ASP A 319 -14.05 20.06 23.93
N LYS A 320 -14.77 19.21 24.68
CA LYS A 320 -15.16 19.47 26.07
C LYS A 320 -13.98 19.54 27.03
N LYS A 321 -12.94 18.68 26.81
CA LYS A 321 -11.77 18.64 27.71
C LYS A 321 -10.77 19.75 27.41
N PHE A 322 -10.55 20.07 26.15
CA PHE A 322 -9.44 20.93 25.73
C PHE A 322 -9.88 22.25 25.11
N ASN A 323 -11.17 22.40 24.80
CA ASN A 323 -11.72 23.57 24.12
C ASN A 323 -10.97 23.93 22.83
N ILE A 324 -10.52 22.88 22.09
CA ILE A 324 -9.80 22.99 20.83
C ILE A 324 -10.64 22.34 19.74
N ASN A 325 -11.04 23.15 18.77
CA ASN A 325 -11.69 22.72 17.54
C ASN A 325 -10.68 22.79 16.38
N GLU A 326 -10.60 21.77 15.54
CA GLU A 326 -9.69 21.73 14.40
C GLU A 326 -9.93 22.85 13.39
N GLU A 327 -11.19 23.30 13.24
CA GLU A 327 -11.54 24.44 12.39
C GLU A 327 -10.88 25.76 12.86
N MET A 328 -10.65 25.92 14.16
CA MET A 328 -9.91 27.06 14.70
C MET A 328 -8.42 27.05 14.32
N LEU A 329 -7.86 25.87 14.06
CA LEU A 329 -6.46 25.71 13.69
C LEU A 329 -6.23 25.86 12.18
N ARG A 330 -7.26 25.63 11.36
CA ARG A 330 -7.18 25.67 9.89
C ARG A 330 -6.51 26.93 9.31
N PRO A 331 -6.82 28.16 9.76
CA PRO A 331 -6.18 29.36 9.24
C PRO A 331 -4.66 29.44 9.47
N TYR A 332 -4.14 28.67 10.43
CA TYR A 332 -2.70 28.64 10.73
C TYR A 332 -1.92 27.67 9.84
N PHE A 333 -2.62 26.76 9.12
CA PHE A 333 -2.04 25.73 8.26
C PHE A 333 -2.37 25.97 6.78
N GLU A 334 -2.30 27.21 6.37
CA GLU A 334 -2.40 27.58 4.94
C GLU A 334 -1.25 26.92 4.17
N LEU A 335 -1.54 26.35 3.00
CA LEU A 335 -0.63 25.49 2.23
C LEU A 335 0.74 26.14 1.98
N GLU A 336 0.77 27.40 1.54
CA GLU A 336 2.03 28.08 1.23
C GLU A 336 2.86 28.35 2.50
N GLN A 337 2.23 28.59 3.64
CA GLN A 337 2.94 28.73 4.92
C GLN A 337 3.51 27.40 5.40
N VAL A 338 2.76 26.31 5.23
CA VAL A 338 3.25 24.96 5.56
C VAL A 338 4.42 24.58 4.66
N LYS A 339 4.36 24.82 3.34
CA LYS A 339 5.47 24.60 2.41
C LYS A 339 6.72 25.38 2.82
N LYS A 340 6.59 26.67 3.12
CA LYS A 340 7.71 27.50 3.62
C LYS A 340 8.29 26.94 4.92
N GLY A 341 7.44 26.47 5.83
CA GLY A 341 7.85 25.85 7.10
C GLY A 341 8.66 24.59 6.87
N VAL A 342 8.17 23.68 6.04
CA VAL A 342 8.83 22.40 5.72
C VAL A 342 10.16 22.62 5.01
N PHE A 343 10.16 23.44 3.97
CA PHE A 343 11.38 23.74 3.20
C PHE A 343 12.41 24.48 4.06
N GLY A 344 11.97 25.46 4.86
CA GLY A 344 12.87 26.20 5.77
C GLY A 344 13.45 25.30 6.87
N LEU A 345 12.72 24.28 7.33
CA LEU A 345 13.25 23.29 8.27
C LEU A 345 14.33 22.42 7.60
N ALA A 346 14.05 21.92 6.40
CA ALA A 346 15.02 21.12 5.65
C ALA A 346 16.28 21.94 5.28
N GLU A 347 16.13 23.21 4.91
CA GLU A 347 17.26 24.11 4.70
C GLU A 347 18.12 24.28 5.95
N LYS A 348 17.51 24.48 7.12
CA LYS A 348 18.23 24.59 8.41
C LYS A 348 18.94 23.30 8.82
N LEU A 349 18.32 22.14 8.56
CA LEU A 349 18.88 20.85 8.96
C LEU A 349 19.97 20.34 8.00
N TYR A 350 19.78 20.56 6.71
CA TYR A 350 20.61 19.91 5.67
C TYR A 350 21.35 20.89 4.77
N GLY A 351 21.13 22.19 4.90
CA GLY A 351 21.78 23.22 4.05
C GLY A 351 21.35 23.16 2.58
N ILE A 352 20.22 22.54 2.27
CA ILE A 352 19.68 22.41 0.90
C ILE A 352 18.71 23.56 0.59
N THR A 353 18.61 23.93 -0.67
CA THR A 353 17.63 24.92 -1.16
C THR A 353 16.64 24.30 -2.12
N PHE A 354 15.42 24.82 -2.12
CA PHE A 354 14.33 24.35 -3.01
C PHE A 354 14.08 25.41 -4.10
N ARG A 355 13.92 24.95 -5.34
CA ARG A 355 13.63 25.78 -6.52
C ARG A 355 12.30 25.40 -7.14
#